data_91a7bc024b4129cc82c8f0465d46dce2
#
_entry.id   91a7bc024b4129cc82c8f0465d46dce2
#
_cell.length_a   1.000
_cell.length_b   1.000
_cell.length_c   1.000
_cell.angle_alpha   90.00
_cell.angle_beta   90.00
_cell.angle_gamma   90.00
#
_symmetry.space_group_name_H-M   'P 1'
#
loop_
_entity.id
_entity.type
_entity.pdbx_description
1 polymer ?
#
loop_
_entity_poly.entity_id
_entity_poly.type
_entity_poly.pdbx_seq_one_letter_code
_entity_poly.pdbx_strand_id
1 'polypeptide(L)'
;VRYQLRERQGLLDALYEVAADQLVLRVDDPAARFAAAAPAGTLRIADKTVSGEGFSVTFDPKSGFIRSYRLRDVELLAGPLRPSFYRAATDNDLGVRQTGKYPDSRMWAGAEPELVNFTLTSGDGGAKAVADYMIPAVGAQLRLAYVIAADGSIRIGETMTADPARKDVAGLMRFRMAFETP
;
A
#
# COMPACT_ATOMS: atom_id res chain seq x y z
N VAL A 1 1.44 0.64 -30.25
CA VAL A 1 2.06 0.56 -31.58
C VAL A 1 3.17 -0.47 -31.52
N ARG A 2 3.24 -1.30 -32.57
CA ARG A 2 4.32 -2.29 -32.72
C ARG A 2 5.01 -2.06 -34.06
N TYR A 3 6.31 -2.17 -34.07
CA TYR A 3 7.14 -2.07 -35.26
C TYR A 3 7.69 -3.47 -35.55
N GLN A 4 7.37 -3.99 -36.74
CA GLN A 4 7.78 -5.33 -37.15
C GLN A 4 8.53 -5.28 -38.47
N LEU A 5 9.48 -6.22 -38.65
CA LEU A 5 10.15 -6.39 -39.92
C LEU A 5 9.16 -6.82 -41.00
N ARG A 6 9.21 -6.19 -42.17
CA ARG A 6 8.41 -6.61 -43.34
C ARG A 6 8.91 -7.90 -43.95
N GLU A 7 10.19 -8.10 -43.93
CA GLU A 7 10.89 -9.23 -44.51
C GLU A 7 12.05 -9.66 -43.59
N ARG A 8 12.57 -10.86 -43.83
CA ARG A 8 13.68 -11.39 -43.06
C ARG A 8 14.92 -10.53 -43.23
N GLN A 9 15.59 -10.18 -42.12
CA GLN A 9 16.86 -9.46 -42.07
C GLN A 9 17.88 -10.23 -41.22
N GLY A 10 18.86 -10.83 -41.90
CA GLY A 10 19.85 -11.64 -41.21
C GLY A 10 19.25 -12.86 -40.50
N LEU A 11 19.40 -12.92 -39.16
CA LEU A 11 18.85 -13.99 -38.31
C LEU A 11 17.42 -13.72 -37.84
N LEU A 12 16.84 -12.54 -38.14
CA LEU A 12 15.52 -12.13 -37.70
C LEU A 12 14.54 -12.43 -38.84
N ASP A 13 13.49 -13.17 -38.50
CA ASP A 13 12.42 -13.52 -39.46
C ASP A 13 11.50 -12.33 -39.78
N ALA A 14 10.74 -12.44 -40.86
CA ALA A 14 9.66 -11.52 -41.13
C ALA A 14 8.68 -11.50 -39.95
N LEU A 15 8.10 -10.33 -39.67
CA LEU A 15 7.22 -10.04 -38.52
C LEU A 15 7.90 -10.05 -37.15
N TYR A 16 9.22 -10.21 -37.09
CA TYR A 16 9.95 -10.02 -35.83
C TYR A 16 9.69 -8.61 -35.29
N GLU A 17 9.27 -8.52 -34.02
CA GLU A 17 9.02 -7.23 -33.35
C GLU A 17 10.36 -6.57 -32.95
N VAL A 18 10.69 -5.47 -33.60
CA VAL A 18 11.92 -4.72 -33.35
C VAL A 18 11.74 -3.63 -32.29
N ALA A 19 10.52 -3.14 -32.10
CA ALA A 19 10.17 -2.19 -31.08
C ALA A 19 8.66 -2.20 -30.80
N ALA A 20 8.28 -1.86 -29.59
CA ALA A 20 6.90 -1.59 -29.23
C ALA A 20 6.81 -0.30 -28.42
N ASP A 21 5.73 0.46 -28.61
CA ASP A 21 5.46 1.67 -27.85
C ASP A 21 3.98 1.70 -27.42
N GLN A 22 3.73 2.14 -26.20
CA GLN A 22 2.39 2.28 -25.66
C GLN A 22 1.96 3.74 -25.70
N LEU A 23 1.03 4.04 -26.60
CA LEU A 23 0.43 5.36 -26.68
C LEU A 23 -0.81 5.42 -25.78
N VAL A 24 -0.77 6.32 -24.80
CA VAL A 24 -1.92 6.58 -23.92
C VAL A 24 -2.91 7.47 -24.65
N LEU A 25 -4.02 6.90 -25.13
CA LEU A 25 -5.08 7.64 -25.81
C LEU A 25 -6.01 8.37 -24.83
N ARG A 26 -6.13 7.85 -23.62
CA ARG A 26 -6.95 8.43 -22.56
C ARG A 26 -6.32 8.10 -21.22
N VAL A 27 -6.11 9.12 -20.41
CA VAL A 27 -5.74 8.94 -19.01
C VAL A 27 -7.04 8.74 -18.24
N ASP A 28 -7.24 7.55 -17.72
CA ASP A 28 -8.29 7.28 -16.75
C ASP A 28 -7.71 7.60 -15.37
N ASP A 29 -8.30 8.56 -14.68
CA ASP A 29 -7.88 8.90 -13.32
C ASP A 29 -8.57 7.94 -12.33
N PRO A 30 -7.86 6.91 -11.82
CA PRO A 30 -8.45 6.01 -10.85
C PRO A 30 -8.84 6.73 -9.55
N ALA A 31 -8.17 7.83 -9.19
CA ALA A 31 -8.53 8.61 -8.02
C ALA A 31 -9.89 9.28 -8.17
N ALA A 32 -10.27 9.70 -9.37
CA ALA A 32 -11.59 10.26 -9.65
C ALA A 32 -12.72 9.23 -9.45
N ARG A 33 -12.47 7.96 -9.71
CA ARG A 33 -13.45 6.88 -9.45
C ARG A 33 -13.70 6.67 -7.96
N PHE A 34 -12.67 6.86 -7.13
CA PHE A 34 -12.78 6.77 -5.66
C PHE A 34 -13.22 8.08 -5.00
N ALA A 35 -13.21 9.19 -5.75
CA ALA A 35 -13.73 10.48 -5.31
C ALA A 35 -15.24 10.62 -5.54
N ALA A 36 -15.88 9.67 -6.23
CA ALA A 36 -17.33 9.61 -6.35
C ALA A 36 -17.96 9.64 -4.96
N ALA A 37 -19.11 10.31 -4.84
CA ALA A 37 -19.83 10.46 -3.58
C ALA A 37 -19.89 9.14 -2.82
N ALA A 38 -19.56 9.19 -1.53
CA ALA A 38 -19.63 8.01 -0.68
C ALA A 38 -21.05 7.41 -0.80
N PRO A 39 -21.15 6.08 -1.09
CA PRO A 39 -22.45 5.47 -1.25
C PRO A 39 -23.27 5.67 0.02
N ALA A 40 -24.56 5.99 -0.15
CA ALA A 40 -25.48 6.13 0.95
C ALA A 40 -25.66 4.78 1.65
N GLY A 41 -25.56 4.76 2.97
CA GLY A 41 -25.72 3.56 3.78
C GLY A 41 -25.40 3.84 5.24
N THR A 42 -25.87 2.97 6.12
CA THR A 42 -25.62 3.09 7.55
C THR A 42 -24.46 2.19 7.95
N LEU A 43 -23.45 2.78 8.58
CA LEU A 43 -22.36 2.06 9.21
C LEU A 43 -22.57 1.98 10.72
N ARG A 44 -22.22 0.84 11.29
CA ARG A 44 -22.19 0.62 12.73
C ARG A 44 -20.73 0.43 13.16
N ILE A 45 -20.34 1.15 14.20
CA ILE A 45 -19.06 0.96 14.86
C ILE A 45 -19.33 0.30 16.22
N ALA A 46 -18.69 -0.84 16.47
CA ALA A 46 -18.68 -1.52 17.75
C ALA A 46 -17.26 -1.97 18.07
N ASP A 47 -16.74 -1.58 19.23
CA ASP A 47 -15.35 -1.81 19.61
C ASP A 47 -14.38 -1.29 18.52
N LYS A 48 -13.64 -2.18 17.87
CA LYS A 48 -12.72 -1.88 16.77
C LYS A 48 -13.24 -2.40 15.41
N THR A 49 -14.55 -2.64 15.30
CA THR A 49 -15.18 -3.18 14.10
C THR A 49 -16.13 -2.16 13.47
N VAL A 50 -16.00 -1.97 12.19
CA VAL A 50 -16.93 -1.24 11.33
C VAL A 50 -17.73 -2.26 10.54
N SER A 51 -19.04 -2.18 10.60
CA SER A 51 -19.96 -3.06 9.85
C SER A 51 -20.93 -2.25 9.01
N GLY A 52 -21.19 -2.71 7.80
CA GLY A 52 -22.21 -2.23 6.88
C GLY A 52 -23.02 -3.38 6.33
N GLU A 53 -23.81 -3.11 5.29
CA GLU A 53 -24.60 -4.14 4.63
C GLU A 53 -23.68 -5.13 3.91
N GLY A 54 -23.65 -6.37 4.41
CA GLY A 54 -22.90 -7.47 3.81
C GLY A 54 -21.39 -7.41 4.02
N PHE A 55 -20.85 -6.53 4.87
CA PHE A 55 -19.41 -6.50 5.16
C PHE A 55 -19.09 -6.13 6.60
N SER A 56 -17.87 -6.49 7.02
CA SER A 56 -17.27 -5.99 8.25
C SER A 56 -15.75 -5.85 8.14
N VAL A 57 -15.22 -4.82 8.79
CA VAL A 57 -13.77 -4.53 8.87
C VAL A 57 -13.40 -4.44 10.33
N THR A 58 -12.46 -5.27 10.78
CA THR A 58 -12.01 -5.30 12.18
C THR A 58 -10.55 -4.92 12.29
N PHE A 59 -10.27 -3.95 13.14
CA PHE A 59 -8.90 -3.54 13.48
C PHE A 59 -8.37 -4.34 14.67
N ASP A 60 -7.10 -4.68 14.62
CA ASP A 60 -6.38 -5.25 15.76
C ASP A 60 -6.11 -4.16 16.81
N PRO A 61 -6.49 -4.35 18.08
CA PRO A 61 -6.34 -3.32 19.11
C PRO A 61 -4.88 -3.04 19.50
N LYS A 62 -3.95 -3.96 19.21
CA LYS A 62 -2.54 -3.82 19.56
C LYS A 62 -1.74 -3.13 18.47
N SER A 63 -1.99 -3.53 17.23
CA SER A 63 -1.26 -3.00 16.08
C SER A 63 -1.99 -1.87 15.34
N GLY A 64 -3.30 -1.74 15.51
CA GLY A 64 -4.10 -0.77 14.73
C GLY A 64 -4.27 -1.14 13.26
N PHE A 65 -3.79 -2.31 12.83
CA PHE A 65 -3.95 -2.79 11.45
C PHE A 65 -5.30 -3.48 11.26
N ILE A 66 -5.79 -3.51 10.01
CA ILE A 66 -6.95 -4.32 9.66
C ILE A 66 -6.51 -5.79 9.73
N ARG A 67 -7.13 -6.55 10.65
CA ARG A 67 -6.87 -7.98 10.85
C ARG A 67 -7.89 -8.88 10.18
N SER A 68 -9.08 -8.34 9.87
CA SER A 68 -10.18 -9.08 9.22
C SER A 68 -10.96 -8.13 8.35
N TYR A 69 -11.22 -8.56 7.13
CA TYR A 69 -12.14 -7.91 6.21
C TYR A 69 -13.05 -8.98 5.60
N ARG A 70 -14.31 -8.99 6.01
CA ARG A 70 -15.29 -9.97 5.56
C ARG A 70 -16.28 -9.33 4.61
N LEU A 71 -16.59 -10.04 3.54
CA LEU A 71 -17.63 -9.70 2.57
C LEU A 71 -18.56 -10.90 2.42
N ARG A 72 -19.86 -10.73 2.71
CA ARG A 72 -20.87 -11.81 2.66
C ARG A 72 -20.39 -13.08 3.37
N ASP A 73 -19.88 -12.92 4.60
CA ASP A 73 -19.34 -14.01 5.44
C ASP A 73 -18.04 -14.67 4.95
N VAL A 74 -17.47 -14.22 3.84
CA VAL A 74 -16.17 -14.69 3.35
C VAL A 74 -15.08 -13.78 3.92
N GLU A 75 -14.07 -14.38 4.57
CA GLU A 75 -12.87 -13.66 4.99
C GLU A 75 -11.96 -13.41 3.78
N LEU A 76 -11.55 -12.17 3.58
CA LEU A 76 -10.71 -11.76 2.46
C LEU A 76 -9.22 -11.66 2.81
N LEU A 77 -8.88 -11.77 4.10
CA LEU A 77 -7.51 -11.63 4.58
C LEU A 77 -7.04 -12.91 5.27
N ALA A 78 -5.95 -13.51 4.80
CA ALA A 78 -5.25 -14.59 5.49
C ALA A 78 -4.33 -14.07 6.61
N GLY A 79 -3.95 -12.80 6.56
CA GLY A 79 -3.13 -12.10 7.55
C GLY A 79 -3.48 -10.61 7.60
N PRO A 80 -2.89 -9.85 8.52
CA PRO A 80 -3.22 -8.44 8.67
C PRO A 80 -2.78 -7.62 7.45
N LEU A 81 -3.62 -6.65 7.07
CA LEU A 81 -3.26 -5.62 6.10
C LEU A 81 -2.33 -4.62 6.79
N ARG A 82 -1.05 -4.62 6.43
CA ARG A 82 0.01 -3.86 7.11
C ARG A 82 0.93 -3.13 6.15
N PRO A 83 1.62 -2.06 6.61
CA PRO A 83 2.61 -1.38 5.78
C PRO A 83 3.82 -2.30 5.50
N SER A 84 4.45 -2.07 4.35
CA SER A 84 5.63 -2.83 3.92
C SER A 84 6.64 -1.89 3.29
N PHE A 85 7.85 -1.87 3.86
CA PHE A 85 8.91 -0.91 3.52
C PHE A 85 10.09 -1.56 2.80
N TYR A 86 10.11 -2.87 2.69
CA TYR A 86 11.22 -3.62 2.13
C TYR A 86 10.78 -4.50 0.96
N ARG A 87 11.70 -4.71 0.03
CA ARG A 87 11.61 -5.69 -1.06
C ARG A 87 12.93 -6.44 -1.18
N ALA A 88 12.91 -7.57 -1.86
CA ALA A 88 14.15 -8.24 -2.24
C ALA A 88 15.05 -7.26 -3.01
N ALA A 89 16.34 -7.26 -2.68
CA ALA A 89 17.33 -6.42 -3.31
C ALA A 89 17.57 -6.89 -4.76
N THR A 90 17.72 -5.93 -5.66
CA THR A 90 18.20 -6.16 -7.02
C THR A 90 19.73 -6.11 -7.05
N ASP A 91 20.35 -6.49 -8.18
CA ASP A 91 21.80 -6.41 -8.36
C ASP A 91 22.32 -4.97 -8.19
N ASN A 92 21.55 -3.97 -8.64
CA ASN A 92 21.89 -2.57 -8.44
C ASN A 92 21.91 -2.19 -6.95
N ASP A 93 20.93 -2.64 -6.16
CA ASP A 93 20.90 -2.41 -4.70
C ASP A 93 22.13 -3.08 -4.03
N LEU A 94 22.49 -4.28 -4.48
CA LEU A 94 23.67 -5.00 -3.98
C LEU A 94 24.97 -4.27 -4.31
N GLY A 95 25.10 -3.73 -5.53
CA GLY A 95 26.25 -2.93 -5.96
C GLY A 95 26.42 -1.68 -5.09
N VAL A 96 25.35 -0.94 -4.83
CA VAL A 96 25.38 0.23 -3.94
C VAL A 96 25.82 -0.14 -2.53
N ARG A 97 25.32 -1.24 -2.00
CA ARG A 97 25.69 -1.73 -0.65
C ARG A 97 27.17 -2.10 -0.55
N GLN A 98 27.73 -2.73 -1.59
CA GLN A 98 29.14 -3.13 -1.61
C GLN A 98 30.10 -1.93 -1.55
N THR A 99 29.68 -0.75 -1.95
CA THR A 99 30.52 0.46 -1.87
C THR A 99 30.78 0.92 -0.44
N GLY A 100 29.96 0.53 0.52
CA GLY A 100 30.01 1.01 1.91
C GLY A 100 29.72 2.51 2.09
N LYS A 101 29.35 3.21 1.02
CA LYS A 101 29.10 4.67 1.04
C LYS A 101 27.73 5.04 1.57
N TYR A 102 26.79 4.10 1.54
CA TYR A 102 25.40 4.34 1.90
C TYR A 102 24.95 3.36 2.99
N PRO A 103 24.02 3.77 3.87
CA PRO A 103 23.42 2.90 4.87
C PRO A 103 22.79 1.67 4.23
N ASP A 104 22.78 0.54 4.96
CA ASP A 104 22.22 -0.71 4.45
C ASP A 104 20.69 -0.67 4.46
N SER A 105 20.10 -0.76 3.28
CA SER A 105 18.63 -0.74 3.11
C SER A 105 17.91 -1.94 3.77
N ARG A 106 18.62 -3.00 4.18
CA ARG A 106 18.05 -4.13 4.94
C ARG A 106 17.47 -3.71 6.29
N MET A 107 17.86 -2.55 6.82
CA MET A 107 17.26 -1.99 8.03
C MET A 107 15.74 -1.86 7.92
N TRP A 108 15.22 -1.62 6.70
CA TRP A 108 13.78 -1.55 6.44
C TRP A 108 13.07 -2.90 6.50
N ALA A 109 13.78 -4.04 6.42
CA ALA A 109 13.20 -5.38 6.58
C ALA A 109 12.72 -5.65 8.00
N GLY A 110 13.37 -5.04 9.01
CA GLY A 110 13.01 -5.13 10.41
C GLY A 110 12.35 -3.86 10.97
N ALA A 111 11.95 -2.94 10.10
CA ALA A 111 11.33 -1.68 10.50
C ALA A 111 9.84 -1.88 10.83
N GLU A 112 9.55 -2.41 12.02
CA GLU A 112 8.18 -2.65 12.49
C GLU A 112 7.58 -1.38 13.10
N PRO A 113 6.37 -0.98 12.68
CA PRO A 113 5.66 0.14 13.27
C PRO A 113 5.08 -0.22 14.65
N GLU A 114 5.36 0.62 15.63
CA GLU A 114 4.81 0.54 16.99
C GLU A 114 3.66 1.52 17.13
N LEU A 115 2.47 1.03 17.49
CA LEU A 115 1.26 1.84 17.61
C LEU A 115 1.39 2.83 18.78
N VAL A 116 1.24 4.13 18.48
CA VAL A 116 1.24 5.21 19.46
C VAL A 116 -0.18 5.64 19.80
N ASN A 117 -1.04 5.76 18.77
CA ASN A 117 -2.41 6.21 18.93
C ASN A 117 -3.32 5.56 17.88
N PHE A 118 -4.57 5.29 18.27
CA PHE A 118 -5.59 4.78 17.37
C PHE A 118 -6.95 5.42 17.67
N THR A 119 -7.57 6.00 16.66
CA THR A 119 -8.92 6.53 16.74
C THR A 119 -9.81 5.90 15.67
N LEU A 120 -11.06 5.65 16.01
CA LEU A 120 -12.09 5.16 15.08
C LEU A 120 -13.39 5.91 15.34
N THR A 121 -13.86 6.64 14.35
CA THR A 121 -15.02 7.52 14.45
C THR A 121 -15.95 7.35 13.25
N SER A 122 -17.25 7.60 13.46
CA SER A 122 -18.19 7.81 12.37
C SER A 122 -18.10 9.26 11.88
N GLY A 123 -18.35 9.48 10.60
CA GLY A 123 -18.36 10.81 10.00
C GLY A 123 -19.14 10.84 8.69
N ASP A 124 -19.28 12.03 8.14
CA ASP A 124 -19.90 12.23 6.84
C ASP A 124 -19.12 11.47 5.78
N GLY A 125 -19.79 10.58 5.07
CA GLY A 125 -19.18 9.76 4.03
C GLY A 125 -18.54 8.45 4.50
N GLY A 126 -18.71 8.02 5.76
CA GLY A 126 -18.24 6.71 6.21
C GLY A 126 -17.64 6.68 7.61
N ALA A 127 -16.97 5.59 7.95
CA ALA A 127 -16.17 5.47 9.16
C ALA A 127 -14.72 5.88 8.86
N LYS A 128 -14.10 6.60 9.79
CA LYS A 128 -12.70 7.05 9.69
C LYS A 128 -11.88 6.43 10.81
N ALA A 129 -10.79 5.75 10.47
CA ALA A 129 -9.79 5.32 11.43
C ALA A 129 -8.45 6.02 11.15
N VAL A 130 -7.77 6.43 12.20
CA VAL A 130 -6.42 6.98 12.13
C VAL A 130 -5.55 6.24 13.14
N ALA A 131 -4.42 5.75 12.66
CA ALA A 131 -3.41 5.09 13.46
C ALA A 131 -2.06 5.81 13.29
N ASP A 132 -1.47 6.24 14.38
CA ASP A 132 -0.16 6.89 14.43
C ASP A 132 0.86 5.92 15.02
N TYR A 133 2.02 5.84 14.39
CA TYR A 133 3.08 4.90 14.75
C TYR A 133 4.43 5.59 14.86
N MET A 134 5.29 5.02 15.70
CA MET A 134 6.73 5.19 15.62
C MET A 134 7.35 3.96 14.95
N ILE A 135 8.42 4.17 14.21
CA ILE A 135 9.27 3.10 13.67
C ILE A 135 10.69 3.30 14.25
N PRO A 136 10.97 2.74 15.44
CA PRO A 136 12.19 3.07 16.19
C PRO A 136 13.47 2.72 15.42
N ALA A 137 13.46 1.62 14.68
CA ALA A 137 14.64 1.17 13.92
C ALA A 137 15.18 2.23 12.96
N VAL A 138 14.29 3.07 12.41
CA VAL A 138 14.64 4.10 11.41
C VAL A 138 14.33 5.52 11.89
N GLY A 139 13.81 5.69 13.11
CA GLY A 139 13.45 7.00 13.68
C GLY A 139 12.38 7.72 12.88
N ALA A 140 11.45 6.99 12.25
CA ALA A 140 10.39 7.58 11.44
C ALA A 140 9.03 7.53 12.15
N GLN A 141 8.17 8.49 11.82
CA GLN A 141 6.76 8.48 12.18
C GLN A 141 5.94 8.04 10.99
N LEU A 142 4.94 7.18 11.22
CA LEU A 142 4.01 6.74 10.19
C LEU A 142 2.59 7.05 10.66
N ARG A 143 1.78 7.58 9.74
CA ARG A 143 0.33 7.72 9.91
C ARG A 143 -0.39 6.92 8.85
N LEU A 144 -1.33 6.08 9.27
CA LEU A 144 -2.30 5.40 8.42
C LEU A 144 -3.68 6.02 8.65
N ALA A 145 -4.29 6.50 7.58
CA ALA A 145 -5.65 7.06 7.61
C ALA A 145 -6.55 6.18 6.72
N TYR A 146 -7.57 5.60 7.34
CA TYR A 146 -8.54 4.74 6.66
C TYR A 146 -9.88 5.47 6.54
N VAL A 147 -10.51 5.38 5.38
CA VAL A 147 -11.91 5.78 5.17
C VAL A 147 -12.64 4.56 4.64
N ILE A 148 -13.62 4.09 5.41
CA ILE A 148 -14.45 2.92 5.09
C ILE A 148 -15.82 3.45 4.69
N ALA A 149 -16.19 3.26 3.42
CA ALA A 149 -17.47 3.69 2.89
C ALA A 149 -18.58 2.67 3.15
N ALA A 150 -19.83 3.07 2.95
CA ALA A 150 -21.00 2.24 3.22
C ALA A 150 -21.13 1.02 2.28
N ASP A 151 -20.45 1.04 1.14
CA ASP A 151 -20.35 -0.11 0.22
C ASP A 151 -19.23 -1.11 0.58
N GLY A 152 -18.51 -0.86 1.66
CA GLY A 152 -17.37 -1.66 2.10
C GLY A 152 -16.04 -1.25 1.48
N SER A 153 -16.00 -0.33 0.53
CA SER A 153 -14.73 0.15 -0.02
C SER A 153 -13.87 0.83 1.06
N ILE A 154 -12.56 0.59 1.00
CA ILE A 154 -11.61 1.13 1.97
C ILE A 154 -10.57 1.96 1.21
N ARG A 155 -10.47 3.24 1.56
CA ARG A 155 -9.37 4.09 1.13
C ARG A 155 -8.34 4.17 2.25
N ILE A 156 -7.08 3.98 1.90
CA ILE A 156 -5.96 4.05 2.85
C ILE A 156 -5.00 5.14 2.39
N GLY A 157 -4.77 6.11 3.26
CA GLY A 157 -3.71 7.11 3.13
C GLY A 157 -2.54 6.70 4.00
N GLU A 158 -1.35 6.70 3.43
CA GLU A 158 -0.08 6.40 4.11
C GLU A 158 0.80 7.65 4.10
N THR A 159 1.23 8.11 5.26
CA THR A 159 2.14 9.26 5.37
C THR A 159 3.27 8.91 6.31
N MET A 160 4.51 9.03 5.82
CA MET A 160 5.72 8.81 6.61
C MET A 160 6.50 10.12 6.76
N THR A 161 6.94 10.40 7.97
CA THR A 161 7.84 11.52 8.28
C THR A 161 9.13 10.95 8.85
N ALA A 162 10.22 11.11 8.10
CA ALA A 162 11.55 10.70 8.54
C ALA A 162 12.16 11.74 9.46
N ASP A 163 12.99 11.31 10.42
CA ASP A 163 13.82 12.23 11.21
C ASP A 163 14.98 12.74 10.34
N PRO A 164 15.05 14.05 10.04
CA PRO A 164 16.10 14.61 9.20
C PRO A 164 17.50 14.54 9.84
N ALA A 165 17.60 14.31 11.14
CA ALA A 165 18.86 14.16 11.85
C ALA A 165 19.48 12.76 11.63
N ARG A 166 18.69 11.76 11.29
CA ARG A 166 19.11 10.36 11.07
C ARG A 166 19.74 10.19 9.68
N LYS A 167 21.04 10.53 9.57
CA LYS A 167 21.82 10.33 8.33
C LYS A 167 22.29 8.90 8.11
N ASP A 168 22.15 8.06 9.11
CA ASP A 168 22.43 6.63 9.11
C ASP A 168 21.30 5.76 8.53
N VAL A 169 20.17 6.36 8.18
CA VAL A 169 19.02 5.65 7.61
C VAL A 169 19.12 5.61 6.08
N ALA A 170 19.02 4.40 5.55
CA ALA A 170 19.00 4.18 4.10
C ALA A 170 17.71 4.73 3.47
N GLY A 171 17.79 5.06 2.19
CA GLY A 171 16.62 5.37 1.38
C GLY A 171 15.56 4.25 1.43
N LEU A 172 14.31 4.64 1.43
CA LEU A 172 13.17 3.72 1.49
C LEU A 172 13.09 2.89 0.20
N MET A 173 13.10 1.56 0.32
CA MET A 173 13.06 0.67 -0.84
C MET A 173 11.66 0.46 -1.38
N ARG A 174 10.65 0.59 -0.53
CA ARG A 174 9.24 0.37 -0.86
C ARG A 174 8.36 1.14 0.13
N PHE A 175 7.25 1.65 -0.36
CA PHE A 175 6.23 2.28 0.46
C PHE A 175 4.86 1.81 -0.03
N ARG A 176 4.23 0.88 0.70
CA ARG A 176 2.96 0.28 0.32
C ARG A 176 2.29 -0.44 1.48
N MET A 177 0.99 -0.71 1.32
CA MET A 177 0.28 -1.72 2.11
C MET A 177 0.47 -3.11 1.51
N ALA A 178 0.60 -4.12 2.36
CA ALA A 178 0.69 -5.53 1.98
C ALA A 178 -0.37 -6.34 2.72
N PHE A 179 -0.93 -7.34 2.05
CA PHE A 179 -1.89 -8.27 2.60
C PHE A 179 -1.76 -9.64 1.92
N GLU A 180 -2.30 -10.66 2.55
CA GLU A 180 -2.39 -12.01 2.03
C GLU A 180 -3.86 -12.40 1.90
N THR A 181 -4.22 -13.07 0.81
CA THR A 181 -5.56 -13.63 0.59
C THR A 181 -5.56 -15.11 0.96
N PRO A 182 -6.71 -15.65 1.44
CA PRO A 182 -6.87 -17.08 1.70
C PRO A 182 -6.64 -17.96 0.47
#